data_b0640101eeaa6febfba2fc2e1aa3fd47
#
_entry.id   b0640101eeaa6febfba2fc2e1aa3fd47
#
_cell.length_a   1.000
_cell.length_b   1.000
_cell.length_c   1.000
_cell.angle_alpha   90.00
_cell.angle_beta   90.00
_cell.angle_gamma   90.00
#
_symmetry.space_group_name_H-M   'P 1'
#
loop_
_entity.id
_entity.type
_entity.pdbx_description
1 polymer ?
#
loop_
_entity_poly.entity_id
_entity_poly.type
_entity_poly.pdbx_seq_one_letter_code
_entity_poly.pdbx_strand_id
1 'polypeptide(L)'
;GTVFSKLEQRGELELPDEDGAADRIAATSDRLARAGYCRYEISNFSRPGHASRHNRVYWSGAGWWAFGLGATSAPWGERFARPRTREAYGQWLDQQQSEGPHSSLLKGLALPTSLEDRLLVGLRRHEGVDLQEQALSCGWSLEACSRWLPQLEDRWAGFLTTELMCRRGGRWQLTDPLGMAVSNAVLVELVEWWEELTADADHPASCSKP
;
A
#
# COMPACT_ATOMS: atom_id res chain seq x y z
N GLY A 1 0.96 -24.56 -0.93
CA GLY A 1 2.09 -24.40 -1.82
C GLY A 1 1.71 -24.52 -3.29
N THR A 2 2.19 -23.60 -4.11
CA THR A 2 2.03 -23.64 -5.57
C THR A 2 2.91 -24.73 -6.18
N VAL A 3 2.65 -25.10 -7.45
CA VAL A 3 3.53 -26.02 -8.20
C VAL A 3 4.97 -25.46 -8.26
N PHE A 4 5.12 -24.16 -8.52
CA PHE A 4 6.44 -23.50 -8.57
C PHE A 4 7.19 -23.59 -7.24
N SER A 5 6.52 -23.36 -6.09
CA SER A 5 7.16 -23.51 -4.77
C SER A 5 7.67 -24.94 -4.51
N LYS A 6 6.95 -25.96 -5.02
CA LYS A 6 7.40 -27.35 -4.90
C LYS A 6 8.60 -27.67 -5.81
N LEU A 7 8.64 -27.11 -7.02
CA LEU A 7 9.76 -27.26 -7.96
C LEU A 7 11.01 -26.57 -7.40
N GLU A 8 10.86 -25.36 -6.84
CA GLU A 8 11.93 -24.62 -6.17
C GLU A 8 12.54 -25.44 -5.01
N GLN A 9 11.68 -25.94 -4.10
CA GLN A 9 12.11 -26.79 -2.98
C GLN A 9 12.84 -28.07 -3.41
N ARG A 10 12.58 -28.56 -4.62
CA ARG A 10 13.27 -29.76 -5.20
C ARG A 10 14.52 -29.39 -5.99
N GLY A 11 14.84 -28.08 -6.13
CA GLY A 11 15.95 -27.65 -6.99
C GLY A 11 15.69 -27.86 -8.49
N GLU A 12 14.43 -28.06 -8.89
CA GLU A 12 14.00 -28.28 -10.29
C GLU A 12 13.64 -26.93 -10.99
N LEU A 13 13.76 -25.81 -10.29
CA LEU A 13 13.47 -24.48 -10.81
C LEU A 13 14.67 -23.55 -10.56
N GLU A 14 15.33 -23.13 -11.64
CA GLU A 14 16.32 -22.07 -11.57
C GLU A 14 15.60 -20.71 -11.54
N LEU A 15 15.65 -20.07 -10.38
CA LEU A 15 15.21 -18.68 -10.24
C LEU A 15 16.38 -17.75 -10.58
N PRO A 16 16.11 -16.57 -11.16
CA PRO A 16 17.13 -15.55 -11.29
C PRO A 16 17.58 -15.13 -9.87
N ASP A 17 18.86 -14.87 -9.72
CA ASP A 17 19.38 -14.22 -8.52
C ASP A 17 18.83 -12.78 -8.40
N GLU A 18 19.10 -12.15 -7.26
CA GLU A 18 18.60 -10.80 -6.99
C GLU A 18 19.09 -9.78 -8.01
N ASP A 19 20.34 -9.85 -8.45
CA ASP A 19 20.93 -8.98 -9.45
C ASP A 19 20.26 -9.17 -10.81
N GLY A 20 20.09 -10.42 -11.24
CA GLY A 20 19.39 -10.74 -12.48
C GLY A 20 17.90 -10.36 -12.45
N ALA A 21 17.26 -10.35 -11.29
CA ALA A 21 15.89 -9.84 -11.15
C ALA A 21 15.85 -8.32 -11.28
N ALA A 22 16.78 -7.61 -10.64
CA ALA A 22 16.91 -6.15 -10.73
C ALA A 22 17.18 -5.70 -12.17
N ASP A 23 18.09 -6.36 -12.87
CA ASP A 23 18.42 -6.07 -14.28
C ASP A 23 17.20 -6.23 -15.19
N ARG A 24 16.40 -7.29 -14.98
CA ARG A 24 15.16 -7.51 -15.75
C ARG A 24 14.11 -6.44 -15.49
N ILE A 25 13.97 -5.97 -14.24
CA ILE A 25 13.07 -4.87 -13.88
C ILE A 25 13.52 -3.59 -14.58
N ALA A 26 14.83 -3.27 -14.53
CA ALA A 26 15.39 -2.10 -15.18
C ALA A 26 15.22 -2.15 -16.70
N ALA A 27 15.56 -3.26 -17.33
CA ALA A 27 15.38 -3.46 -18.76
C ALA A 27 13.92 -3.38 -19.22
N THR A 28 13.00 -3.90 -18.40
CA THR A 28 11.55 -3.82 -18.66
C THR A 28 11.09 -2.38 -18.61
N SER A 29 11.47 -1.63 -17.57
CA SER A 29 11.12 -0.22 -17.40
C SER A 29 11.63 0.62 -18.58
N ASP A 30 12.89 0.42 -18.98
CA ASP A 30 13.50 1.13 -20.10
C ASP A 30 12.79 0.81 -21.44
N ARG A 31 12.51 -0.47 -21.69
CA ARG A 31 11.79 -0.87 -22.92
C ARG A 31 10.38 -0.27 -22.99
N LEU A 32 9.65 -0.26 -21.87
CA LEU A 32 8.32 0.31 -21.81
C LEU A 32 8.35 1.84 -21.96
N ALA A 33 9.32 2.52 -21.32
CA ALA A 33 9.51 3.95 -21.47
C ALA A 33 9.77 4.36 -22.92
N ARG A 34 10.64 3.64 -23.64
CA ARG A 34 10.88 3.85 -25.09
C ARG A 34 9.64 3.61 -25.95
N ALA A 35 8.71 2.78 -25.50
CA ALA A 35 7.43 2.54 -26.15
C ALA A 35 6.33 3.54 -25.75
N GLY A 36 6.67 4.58 -24.96
CA GLY A 36 5.75 5.64 -24.53
C GLY A 36 4.86 5.25 -23.35
N TYR A 37 5.25 4.23 -22.58
CA TYR A 37 4.58 3.86 -21.34
C TYR A 37 5.34 4.45 -20.16
N CYS A 38 4.60 4.96 -19.18
CA CYS A 38 5.12 5.44 -17.90
C CYS A 38 4.65 4.52 -16.77
N ARG A 39 5.53 4.23 -15.82
CA ARG A 39 5.13 3.56 -14.59
C ARG A 39 4.25 4.52 -13.78
N TYR A 40 3.07 4.11 -13.36
CA TYR A 40 2.19 4.93 -12.53
C TYR A 40 2.03 4.39 -11.11
N GLU A 41 2.46 3.14 -10.87
CA GLU A 41 2.60 2.52 -9.56
C GLU A 41 3.60 1.35 -9.65
N ILE A 42 3.90 0.70 -8.54
CA ILE A 42 5.04 -0.19 -8.36
C ILE A 42 5.23 -1.26 -9.45
N SER A 43 4.15 -1.82 -9.99
CA SER A 43 4.20 -2.93 -10.96
C SER A 43 3.49 -2.67 -12.28
N ASN A 44 2.83 -1.51 -12.44
CA ASN A 44 2.02 -1.25 -13.61
C ASN A 44 2.46 0.00 -14.40
N PHE A 45 2.37 -0.15 -15.71
CA PHE A 45 2.72 0.88 -16.69
C PHE A 45 1.50 1.21 -17.53
N SER A 46 1.41 2.44 -18.00
CA SER A 46 0.37 2.88 -18.92
C SER A 46 0.89 3.99 -19.83
N ARG A 47 0.22 4.25 -20.93
CA ARG A 47 0.39 5.51 -21.64
C ARG A 47 -0.12 6.68 -20.79
N PRO A 48 0.42 7.90 -20.96
CA PRO A 48 -0.06 9.07 -20.24
C PRO A 48 -1.61 9.21 -20.33
N GLY A 49 -2.26 9.42 -19.21
CA GLY A 49 -3.73 9.52 -19.11
C GLY A 49 -4.50 8.19 -19.10
N HIS A 50 -3.83 7.05 -19.27
CA HIS A 50 -4.45 5.72 -19.34
C HIS A 50 -4.17 4.81 -18.14
N ALA A 51 -3.74 5.36 -17.00
CA ALA A 51 -3.58 4.60 -15.77
C ALA A 51 -4.89 3.94 -15.34
N SER A 52 -4.82 2.67 -14.90
CA SER A 52 -6.00 1.93 -14.46
C SER A 52 -6.67 2.64 -13.29
N ARG A 53 -7.91 3.10 -13.48
CA ARG A 53 -8.71 3.71 -12.41
C ARG A 53 -8.93 2.73 -11.26
N HIS A 54 -9.16 1.46 -11.58
CA HIS A 54 -9.36 0.40 -10.61
C HIS A 54 -8.13 0.25 -9.68
N ASN A 55 -6.92 0.12 -10.25
CA ASN A 55 -5.70 0.02 -9.45
C ASN A 55 -5.45 1.29 -8.62
N ARG A 56 -5.72 2.46 -9.20
CA ARG A 56 -5.54 3.74 -8.49
C ARG A 56 -6.46 3.88 -7.27
N VAL A 57 -7.65 3.28 -7.28
CA VAL A 57 -8.54 3.24 -6.11
C VAL A 57 -7.83 2.56 -4.93
N TYR A 58 -7.22 1.39 -5.17
CA TYR A 58 -6.48 0.67 -4.10
C TYR A 58 -5.30 1.49 -3.56
N TRP A 59 -4.49 2.05 -4.46
CA TRP A 59 -3.31 2.82 -4.08
C TRP A 59 -3.59 4.22 -3.54
N SER A 60 -4.81 4.72 -3.69
CA SER A 60 -5.22 6.01 -3.11
C SER A 60 -5.75 5.89 -1.68
N GLY A 61 -5.94 4.68 -1.18
CA GLY A 61 -6.63 4.45 0.09
C GLY A 61 -8.14 4.72 0.03
N ALA A 62 -8.70 4.93 -1.17
CA ALA A 62 -10.15 5.05 -1.35
C ALA A 62 -10.84 3.71 -1.08
N GLY A 63 -12.06 3.78 -0.56
CA GLY A 63 -12.85 2.59 -0.28
C GLY A 63 -13.34 1.89 -1.55
N TRP A 64 -13.52 0.56 -1.45
CA TRP A 64 -14.07 -0.24 -2.54
C TRP A 64 -14.99 -1.35 -2.05
N TRP A 65 -15.97 -1.69 -2.88
CA TRP A 65 -16.78 -2.89 -2.72
C TRP A 65 -16.31 -3.97 -3.69
N ALA A 66 -16.23 -5.20 -3.21
CA ALA A 66 -15.97 -6.38 -4.01
C ALA A 66 -17.14 -7.35 -3.92
N PHE A 67 -17.35 -8.17 -4.94
CA PHE A 67 -18.48 -9.08 -5.04
C PHE A 67 -17.99 -10.48 -5.39
N GLY A 68 -18.70 -11.50 -4.89
CA GLY A 68 -18.42 -12.90 -5.17
C GLY A 68 -17.63 -13.61 -4.08
N LEU A 69 -17.35 -14.90 -4.33
CA LEU A 69 -16.66 -15.80 -3.42
C LEU A 69 -15.24 -15.33 -3.09
N GLY A 70 -14.94 -15.23 -1.80
CA GLY A 70 -13.61 -14.84 -1.32
C GLY A 70 -13.19 -13.40 -1.65
N ALA A 71 -14.09 -12.61 -2.23
CA ALA A 71 -13.81 -11.22 -2.56
C ALA A 71 -13.65 -10.37 -1.28
N THR A 72 -12.66 -9.48 -1.28
CA THR A 72 -12.39 -8.60 -0.15
C THR A 72 -12.84 -7.18 -0.47
N SER A 73 -13.69 -6.63 0.38
CA SER A 73 -14.14 -5.24 0.35
C SER A 73 -13.38 -4.42 1.40
N ALA A 74 -13.26 -3.12 1.16
CA ALA A 74 -12.76 -2.14 2.13
C ALA A 74 -13.43 -0.78 1.91
N PRO A 75 -14.76 -0.67 2.03
CA PRO A 75 -15.48 0.56 1.68
C PRO A 75 -15.14 1.75 2.58
N TRP A 76 -14.63 1.47 3.79
CA TRP A 76 -14.31 2.49 4.80
C TRP A 76 -12.94 2.30 5.45
N GLY A 77 -12.00 1.65 4.74
CA GLY A 77 -10.64 1.39 5.22
C GLY A 77 -10.47 0.01 5.82
N GLU A 78 -11.42 -0.48 6.62
CA GLU A 78 -11.34 -1.83 7.17
C GLU A 78 -11.61 -2.88 6.08
N ARG A 79 -10.74 -3.89 6.02
CA ARG A 79 -10.85 -4.98 5.04
C ARG A 79 -11.66 -6.13 5.62
N PHE A 80 -12.67 -6.57 4.89
CA PHE A 80 -13.38 -7.79 5.20
C PHE A 80 -13.51 -8.68 3.96
N ALA A 81 -13.24 -9.97 4.15
CA ALA A 81 -13.35 -10.98 3.11
C ALA A 81 -14.68 -11.73 3.19
N ARG A 82 -15.27 -11.99 2.04
CA ARG A 82 -16.44 -12.86 1.94
C ARG A 82 -16.04 -14.33 2.03
N PRO A 83 -16.96 -15.23 2.42
CA PRO A 83 -16.69 -16.67 2.44
C PRO A 83 -16.22 -17.19 1.07
N ARG A 84 -15.31 -18.17 1.11
CA ARG A 84 -14.65 -18.69 -0.09
C ARG A 84 -15.38 -19.85 -0.75
N THR A 85 -16.28 -20.54 -0.03
CA THR A 85 -17.06 -21.63 -0.60
C THR A 85 -18.45 -21.14 -1.01
N ARG A 86 -19.05 -21.78 -2.01
CA ARG A 86 -20.39 -21.43 -2.50
C ARG A 86 -21.45 -21.57 -1.41
N GLU A 87 -21.36 -22.62 -0.60
CA GLU A 87 -22.28 -22.88 0.47
C GLU A 87 -22.21 -21.80 1.57
N ALA A 88 -21.00 -21.54 2.11
CA ALA A 88 -20.81 -20.51 3.12
C ALA A 88 -21.15 -19.11 2.61
N TYR A 89 -20.91 -18.83 1.32
CA TYR A 89 -21.28 -17.56 0.71
C TYR A 89 -22.81 -17.41 0.60
N GLY A 90 -23.53 -18.49 0.28
CA GLY A 90 -25.00 -18.48 0.27
C GLY A 90 -25.56 -18.18 1.66
N GLN A 91 -25.11 -18.90 2.68
CA GLN A 91 -25.51 -18.65 4.08
C GLN A 91 -25.20 -17.22 4.53
N TRP A 92 -24.04 -16.70 4.15
CA TRP A 92 -23.66 -15.32 4.44
C TRP A 92 -24.59 -14.31 3.75
N LEU A 93 -25.00 -14.54 2.49
CA LEU A 93 -25.95 -13.69 1.79
C LEU A 93 -27.32 -13.69 2.46
N ASP A 94 -27.82 -14.86 2.85
CA ASP A 94 -29.11 -15.00 3.54
C ASP A 94 -29.09 -14.24 4.88
N GLN A 95 -27.97 -14.32 5.62
CA GLN A 95 -27.79 -13.57 6.85
C GLN A 95 -27.79 -12.07 6.58
N GLN A 96 -27.01 -11.58 5.59
CA GLN A 96 -26.98 -10.15 5.25
C GLN A 96 -28.35 -9.64 4.82
N GLN A 97 -29.12 -10.44 4.08
CA GLN A 97 -30.45 -10.09 3.65
C GLN A 97 -31.42 -10.01 4.83
N SER A 98 -31.31 -10.92 5.81
CA SER A 98 -32.14 -10.91 7.02
C SER A 98 -31.84 -9.73 7.96
N GLU A 99 -30.57 -9.31 8.05
CA GLU A 99 -30.13 -8.15 8.84
C GLU A 99 -30.52 -6.80 8.17
N GLY A 100 -30.72 -6.79 6.87
CA GLY A 100 -31.13 -5.62 6.08
C GLY A 100 -30.16 -4.44 6.24
N PRO A 101 -30.67 -3.19 6.27
CA PRO A 101 -29.83 -1.98 6.41
C PRO A 101 -29.07 -1.88 7.74
N HIS A 102 -29.40 -2.72 8.71
CA HIS A 102 -28.74 -2.81 10.02
C HIS A 102 -27.67 -3.92 10.07
N SER A 103 -27.32 -4.47 8.92
CA SER A 103 -26.27 -5.49 8.80
C SER A 103 -25.02 -5.10 9.58
N SER A 104 -24.42 -6.09 10.22
CA SER A 104 -23.14 -5.97 10.93
C SER A 104 -22.03 -5.40 10.04
N LEU A 105 -22.12 -5.61 8.73
CA LEU A 105 -21.24 -4.99 7.74
C LEU A 105 -21.31 -3.46 7.73
N LEU A 106 -22.43 -2.88 8.15
CA LEU A 106 -22.63 -1.43 8.20
C LEU A 106 -22.32 -0.84 9.58
N LYS A 107 -22.15 -1.66 10.60
CA LYS A 107 -21.93 -1.22 11.99
C LYS A 107 -20.47 -0.98 12.36
N GLY A 108 -19.53 -1.53 11.58
CA GLY A 108 -18.09 -1.38 11.82
C GLY A 108 -17.44 -0.20 11.08
N LEU A 109 -18.21 0.80 10.73
CA LEU A 109 -18.02 1.66 9.56
C LEU A 109 -17.04 2.83 9.68
N ALA A 110 -16.26 2.96 10.70
CA ALA A 110 -15.42 4.16 10.82
C ALA A 110 -14.15 3.94 11.63
N LEU A 111 -13.34 2.97 11.27
CA LEU A 111 -11.93 3.10 11.62
C LEU A 111 -11.26 3.82 10.45
N PRO A 112 -10.80 5.05 10.65
CA PRO A 112 -10.01 5.73 9.63
C PRO A 112 -8.81 4.86 9.30
N THR A 113 -8.49 4.73 8.02
CA THR A 113 -7.26 4.08 7.55
C THR A 113 -6.09 4.69 8.32
N SER A 114 -5.24 3.87 8.92
CA SER A 114 -4.09 4.35 9.68
C SER A 114 -3.17 5.20 8.80
N LEU A 115 -2.38 6.07 9.40
CA LEU A 115 -1.35 6.81 8.67
C LEU A 115 -0.36 5.84 8.01
N GLU A 116 0.04 4.78 8.73
CA GLU A 116 0.89 3.72 8.19
C GLU A 116 0.34 3.15 6.88
N ASP A 117 -0.91 2.66 6.88
CA ASP A 117 -1.54 2.10 5.68
C ASP A 117 -1.57 3.10 4.51
N ARG A 118 -1.86 4.37 4.79
CA ARG A 118 -1.87 5.42 3.76
C ARG A 118 -0.50 5.67 3.17
N LEU A 119 0.54 5.67 3.99
CA LEU A 119 1.91 5.82 3.55
C LEU A 119 2.39 4.59 2.78
N LEU A 120 2.09 3.37 3.28
CA LEU A 120 2.42 2.11 2.61
C LEU A 120 1.84 2.02 1.19
N VAL A 121 0.58 2.40 1.00
CA VAL A 121 -0.04 2.38 -0.32
C VAL A 121 0.36 3.59 -1.18
N GLY A 122 0.50 4.75 -0.56
CA GLY A 122 0.83 6.00 -1.25
C GLY A 122 2.24 6.02 -1.84
N LEU A 123 3.23 5.47 -1.12
CA LEU A 123 4.61 5.35 -1.61
C LEU A 123 4.75 4.40 -2.81
N ARG A 124 3.84 3.46 -2.99
CA ARG A 124 3.83 2.59 -4.17
C ARG A 124 3.37 3.29 -5.45
N ARG A 125 2.89 4.51 -5.34
CA ARG A 125 2.47 5.34 -6.47
C ARG A 125 3.64 6.19 -6.95
N HIS A 126 3.68 6.43 -8.26
CA HIS A 126 4.68 7.33 -8.85
C HIS A 126 4.63 8.76 -8.27
N GLU A 127 3.45 9.23 -7.90
CA GLU A 127 3.25 10.55 -7.31
C GLU A 127 3.77 10.67 -5.86
N GLY A 128 4.00 9.53 -5.18
CA GLY A 128 4.46 9.51 -3.81
C GLY A 128 3.50 10.14 -2.80
N VAL A 129 4.02 10.54 -1.64
CA VAL A 129 3.22 11.05 -0.51
C VAL A 129 3.75 12.37 0.03
N ASP A 130 2.86 13.23 0.47
CA ASP A 130 3.14 14.33 1.36
C ASP A 130 2.85 13.85 2.79
N LEU A 131 3.88 13.75 3.63
CA LEU A 131 3.75 13.18 4.97
C LEU A 131 2.81 13.98 5.84
N GLN A 132 2.94 15.31 5.82
CA GLN A 132 2.12 16.19 6.64
C GLN A 132 0.67 16.17 6.17
N GLU A 133 0.42 16.22 4.87
CA GLU A 133 -0.94 16.10 4.29
C GLU A 133 -1.62 14.81 4.74
N GLN A 134 -0.91 13.67 4.65
CA GLN A 134 -1.45 12.38 5.06
C GLN A 134 -1.70 12.31 6.57
N ALA A 135 -0.77 12.78 7.40
CA ALA A 135 -0.92 12.78 8.85
C ALA A 135 -2.11 13.64 9.30
N LEU A 136 -2.23 14.87 8.76
CA LEU A 136 -3.37 15.74 9.04
C LEU A 136 -4.70 15.12 8.60
N SER A 137 -4.73 14.41 7.47
CA SER A 137 -5.93 13.70 7.00
C SER A 137 -6.31 12.50 7.88
N CYS A 138 -5.37 12.00 8.68
CA CYS A 138 -5.58 10.97 9.71
C CYS A 138 -5.92 11.56 11.10
N GLY A 139 -6.11 12.88 11.19
CA GLY A 139 -6.48 13.56 12.43
C GLY A 139 -5.31 13.98 13.32
N TRP A 140 -4.05 13.89 12.83
CA TRP A 140 -2.91 14.40 13.58
C TRP A 140 -2.96 15.93 13.68
N SER A 141 -2.48 16.47 14.79
CA SER A 141 -2.25 17.91 14.94
C SER A 141 -0.96 18.33 14.24
N LEU A 142 -0.82 19.63 13.96
CA LEU A 142 0.45 20.17 13.45
C LEU A 142 1.61 19.95 14.43
N GLU A 143 1.32 19.99 15.74
CA GLU A 143 2.31 19.69 16.78
C GLU A 143 2.78 18.24 16.70
N ALA A 144 1.85 17.29 16.56
CA ALA A 144 2.17 15.87 16.37
C ALA A 144 2.99 15.66 15.09
N CYS A 145 2.61 16.29 13.99
CA CYS A 145 3.39 16.23 12.73
C CYS A 145 4.83 16.73 12.96
N SER A 146 5.00 17.87 13.63
CA SER A 146 6.32 18.45 13.88
C SER A 146 7.19 17.60 14.82
N ARG A 147 6.58 16.85 15.73
CA ARG A 147 7.28 15.97 16.68
C ARG A 147 7.70 14.65 16.06
N TRP A 148 6.84 14.01 15.29
CA TRP A 148 6.98 12.62 14.91
C TRP A 148 7.45 12.38 13.45
N LEU A 149 7.01 13.21 12.48
CA LEU A 149 7.39 13.01 11.09
C LEU A 149 8.89 13.17 10.80
N PRO A 150 9.65 14.07 11.46
CA PRO A 150 11.09 14.17 11.25
C PRO A 150 11.84 12.85 11.53
N GLN A 151 11.37 12.04 12.46
CA GLN A 151 11.98 10.73 12.77
C GLN A 151 11.91 9.77 11.56
N LEU A 152 10.79 9.77 10.82
CA LEU A 152 10.65 9.00 9.59
C LEU A 152 11.49 9.60 8.45
N GLU A 153 11.54 10.94 8.36
CA GLU A 153 12.38 11.62 7.36
C GLU A 153 13.87 11.30 7.58
N ASP A 154 14.33 11.23 8.84
CA ASP A 154 15.70 10.87 9.19
C ASP A 154 16.03 9.43 8.78
N ARG A 155 15.12 8.49 9.00
CA ARG A 155 15.27 7.10 8.55
C ARG A 155 15.41 7.00 7.02
N TRP A 156 14.70 7.84 6.31
CA TRP A 156 14.73 7.87 4.84
C TRP A 156 15.87 8.68 4.24
N ALA A 157 16.64 9.41 5.05
CA ALA A 157 17.76 10.25 4.56
C ALA A 157 18.80 9.44 3.76
N GLY A 158 19.09 8.20 4.17
CA GLY A 158 19.98 7.30 3.43
C GLY A 158 19.50 6.96 2.04
N PHE A 159 18.20 6.82 1.85
CA PHE A 159 17.60 6.53 0.54
C PHE A 159 17.60 7.74 -0.42
N LEU A 160 17.66 8.97 0.10
CA LEU A 160 17.90 10.15 -0.73
C LEU A 160 19.34 10.18 -1.26
N THR A 161 20.31 9.82 -0.39
CA THR A 161 21.74 9.81 -0.76
C THR A 161 22.04 8.73 -1.80
N THR A 162 21.35 7.60 -1.73
CA THR A 162 21.49 6.49 -2.68
C THR A 162 20.56 6.61 -3.90
N GLU A 163 19.86 7.73 -4.03
CA GLU A 163 18.92 8.00 -5.13
C GLU A 163 17.76 6.97 -5.25
N LEU A 164 17.46 6.23 -4.19
CA LEU A 164 16.31 5.31 -4.15
C LEU A 164 15.01 6.06 -3.86
N MET A 165 15.11 7.22 -3.21
CA MET A 165 14.02 8.16 -3.00
C MET A 165 14.39 9.55 -3.50
N CYS A 166 13.38 10.37 -3.76
CA CYS A 166 13.55 11.80 -4.03
C CYS A 166 12.42 12.62 -3.38
N ARG A 167 12.66 13.92 -3.20
CA ARG A 167 11.62 14.89 -2.79
C ARG A 167 11.31 15.81 -3.96
N ARG A 168 10.03 15.85 -4.37
CA ARG A 168 9.55 16.75 -5.42
C ARG A 168 8.27 17.43 -4.96
N GLY A 169 8.28 18.76 -4.92
CA GLY A 169 7.12 19.55 -4.48
C GLY A 169 6.64 19.20 -3.08
N GLY A 170 7.56 18.89 -2.14
CA GLY A 170 7.24 18.48 -0.78
C GLY A 170 6.87 16.99 -0.61
N ARG A 171 6.69 16.26 -1.70
CA ARG A 171 6.30 14.84 -1.68
C ARG A 171 7.52 13.92 -1.70
N TRP A 172 7.46 12.88 -0.90
CA TRP A 172 8.41 11.78 -0.89
C TRP A 172 8.01 10.77 -1.94
N GLN A 173 8.94 10.39 -2.81
CA GLN A 173 8.70 9.51 -3.95
C GLN A 173 9.82 8.48 -4.06
N LEU A 174 9.45 7.25 -4.41
CA LEU A 174 10.43 6.27 -4.89
C LEU A 174 10.89 6.66 -6.29
N THR A 175 12.18 6.55 -6.56
CA THR A 175 12.71 6.78 -7.91
C THR A 175 12.34 5.61 -8.83
N ASP A 176 12.17 5.87 -10.10
CA ASP A 176 11.95 4.84 -11.13
C ASP A 176 13.18 4.77 -12.05
N PRO A 177 13.80 3.60 -12.25
CA PRO A 177 13.37 2.26 -11.80
C PRO A 177 13.90 1.84 -10.42
N LEU A 178 14.96 2.45 -9.89
CA LEU A 178 15.75 1.94 -8.78
C LEU A 178 14.94 1.82 -7.46
N GLY A 179 14.37 2.93 -7.01
CA GLY A 179 13.59 2.94 -5.76
C GLY A 179 12.35 2.06 -5.83
N MET A 180 11.68 2.04 -6.99
CA MET A 180 10.52 1.15 -7.20
C MET A 180 10.91 -0.34 -7.14
N ALA A 181 12.08 -0.70 -7.62
CA ALA A 181 12.58 -2.09 -7.58
C ALA A 181 12.85 -2.57 -6.15
N VAL A 182 13.33 -1.69 -5.28
CA VAL A 182 13.69 -1.99 -3.88
C VAL A 182 12.72 -1.38 -2.87
N SER A 183 11.51 -1.07 -3.28
CA SER A 183 10.49 -0.41 -2.45
C SER A 183 10.29 -1.06 -1.08
N ASN A 184 10.45 -2.38 -0.96
CA ASN A 184 10.30 -3.08 0.31
C ASN A 184 11.28 -2.57 1.37
N ALA A 185 12.52 -2.22 1.01
CA ALA A 185 13.49 -1.69 1.97
C ALA A 185 13.01 -0.37 2.59
N VAL A 186 12.44 0.53 1.77
CA VAL A 186 11.86 1.80 2.24
C VAL A 186 10.62 1.57 3.10
N LEU A 187 9.79 0.59 2.72
CA LEU A 187 8.55 0.27 3.45
C LEU A 187 8.82 -0.42 4.79
N VAL A 188 9.91 -1.18 4.92
CA VAL A 188 10.34 -1.76 6.21
C VAL A 188 10.66 -0.67 7.21
N GLU A 189 11.45 0.34 6.83
CA GLU A 189 11.74 1.49 7.71
C GLU A 189 10.48 2.24 8.16
N LEU A 190 9.47 2.34 7.28
CA LEU A 190 8.17 2.91 7.64
C LEU A 190 7.44 2.07 8.69
N VAL A 191 7.42 0.75 8.53
CA VAL A 191 6.74 -0.17 9.46
C VAL A 191 7.45 -0.15 10.82
N GLU A 192 8.77 -0.22 10.85
CA GLU A 192 9.57 -0.16 12.08
C GLU A 192 9.37 1.17 12.82
N TRP A 193 9.38 2.29 12.08
CA TRP A 193 9.06 3.59 12.67
C TRP A 193 7.66 3.62 13.28
N TRP A 194 6.67 3.03 12.58
CA TRP A 194 5.29 3.00 13.07
C TRP A 194 5.13 2.13 14.31
N GLU A 195 5.79 0.98 14.36
CA GLU A 195 5.79 0.09 15.52
C GLU A 195 6.41 0.78 16.74
N GLU A 196 7.55 1.47 16.60
CA GLU A 196 8.18 2.23 17.66
C GLU A 196 7.29 3.39 18.12
N LEU A 197 6.73 4.14 17.18
CA LEU A 197 5.82 5.24 17.48
C LEU A 197 4.60 4.78 18.27
N THR A 198 3.98 3.65 17.87
CA THR A 198 2.78 3.13 18.54
C THR A 198 3.07 2.48 19.89
N ALA A 199 4.32 2.16 20.19
CA ALA A 199 4.75 1.74 21.52
C ALA A 199 4.85 2.90 22.52
N ASP A 200 4.94 4.16 22.05
CA ASP A 200 4.93 5.36 22.89
C ASP A 200 3.51 5.67 23.36
N ALA A 201 3.33 5.89 24.67
CA ALA A 201 2.02 6.21 25.24
C ALA A 201 1.44 7.55 24.75
N ASP A 202 2.30 8.47 24.31
CA ASP A 202 1.94 9.81 23.84
C ASP A 202 1.71 9.88 22.33
N HIS A 203 1.68 8.74 21.64
CA HIS A 203 1.55 8.76 20.18
C HIS A 203 0.17 9.26 19.71
N PRO A 204 0.09 10.01 18.60
CA PRO A 204 -1.12 10.70 18.18
C PRO A 204 -2.27 9.76 17.77
N ALA A 205 -2.00 8.53 17.43
CA ALA A 205 -3.04 7.55 17.10
C ALA A 205 -3.84 7.07 18.32
N SER A 206 -3.35 7.30 19.56
CA SER A 206 -4.07 6.97 20.80
C SER A 206 -5.20 7.95 21.11
N CYS A 207 -5.18 9.15 20.54
CA CYS A 207 -6.21 10.19 20.77
C CYS A 207 -7.48 10.03 19.92
N SER A 208 -7.58 9.02 19.07
CA SER A 208 -8.68 8.86 18.10
C SER A 208 -9.71 7.82 18.54
N LYS A 209 -10.10 7.81 19.83
CA LYS A 209 -11.37 7.18 20.24
C LYS A 209 -12.26 8.26 20.80
N PRO A 210 -13.32 8.68 20.07
CA PRO A 210 -14.44 9.38 20.68
C PRO A 210 -15.22 8.42 21.59
#